data_504a7580a6210ac17e5d62f79a119ff2
#
_entry.id   504a7580a6210ac17e5d62f79a119ff2
#
_cell.length_a   1.000
_cell.length_b   1.000
_cell.length_c   1.000
_cell.angle_alpha   90.00
_cell.angle_beta   90.00
_cell.angle_gamma   90.00
#
_symmetry.space_group_name_H-M   'P 1'
#
loop_
_entity.id
_entity.type
_entity.pdbx_description
1 polymer ?
#
loop_
_entity_poly.entity_id
_entity_poly.type
_entity_poly.pdbx_seq_one_letter_code
_entity_poly.pdbx_strand_id
1 'polypeptide(L)'
;EENMKGYWTIAIFGVDARDNAIEKSTNSDVIILCNINRDTGEIKLVSVYRDSYLNINDKGSYTKINQAYFVGGPKQAVEALNRNLDLQIQDYMTFNWKAVANAIDVLGGVDIELSKAEFYYINSYITETVESTGVGSHHLKKAGPNHLDGVQAVAYARLRKMDTDYARTERQRKVIELSFDKLKKADFAVVNNVMEVVFPQILTSITLNDM
;
A
#
# COMPACT_ATOMS: atom_id res chain seq x y z
N GLU A 1 18.92 19.81 -0.37
CA GLU A 1 18.00 20.24 0.73
C GLU A 1 17.01 21.32 0.27
N GLU A 2 17.43 22.30 -0.52
CA GLU A 2 16.58 23.41 -0.97
C GLU A 2 15.44 22.96 -1.91
N ASN A 3 15.68 21.93 -2.73
CA ASN A 3 14.71 21.37 -3.69
C ASN A 3 13.58 20.54 -3.03
N MET A 4 13.64 20.29 -1.73
CA MET A 4 12.63 19.51 -0.98
C MET A 4 11.69 20.40 -0.15
N LYS A 5 11.92 21.71 -0.10
CA LYS A 5 11.00 22.65 0.55
C LYS A 5 9.66 22.67 -0.20
N GLY A 6 8.56 22.59 0.53
CA GLY A 6 7.22 22.53 -0.05
C GLY A 6 6.73 21.13 -0.42
N TYR A 7 7.54 20.10 -0.19
CA TYR A 7 7.14 18.70 -0.40
C TYR A 7 7.00 17.95 0.92
N TRP A 8 6.00 17.09 0.98
CA TRP A 8 5.81 16.15 2.07
C TRP A 8 5.97 14.72 1.52
N THR A 9 6.97 14.01 2.02
CA THR A 9 7.26 12.65 1.56
C THR A 9 6.90 11.65 2.65
N ILE A 10 6.01 10.73 2.32
CA ILE A 10 5.48 9.69 3.21
C ILE A 10 5.89 8.32 2.64
N ALA A 11 6.41 7.44 3.49
CA ALA A 11 6.59 6.03 3.13
C ALA A 11 5.32 5.24 3.43
N ILE A 12 4.79 4.56 2.42
CA ILE A 12 3.64 3.67 2.54
C ILE A 12 4.14 2.24 2.51
N PHE A 13 3.86 1.50 3.58
CA PHE A 13 4.20 0.08 3.70
C PHE A 13 2.94 -0.78 3.69
N GLY A 14 2.94 -1.82 2.87
CA GLY A 14 1.94 -2.88 2.90
C GLY A 14 2.53 -4.15 3.48
N VAL A 15 1.92 -4.67 4.54
CA VAL A 15 2.39 -5.87 5.26
C VAL A 15 1.34 -6.96 5.26
N ASP A 16 1.78 -8.23 5.19
CA ASP A 16 0.92 -9.41 5.34
C ASP A 16 0.89 -9.83 6.81
N ALA A 17 0.33 -8.96 7.66
CA ALA A 17 0.14 -9.24 9.07
C ALA A 17 -1.28 -9.74 9.29
N ARG A 18 -1.41 -10.96 9.81
CA ARG A 18 -2.69 -11.52 10.26
C ARG A 18 -2.99 -10.87 11.59
N ASP A 19 -3.23 -10.67 12.48
CA ASP A 19 -3.48 -10.12 13.80
C ASP A 19 -2.65 -8.86 14.10
N ASN A 20 -3.10 -7.69 13.88
CA ASN A 20 -2.55 -6.39 14.36
C ASN A 20 -1.02 -6.28 14.60
N ALA A 21 -0.22 -7.33 14.25
CA ALA A 21 1.24 -7.37 14.38
C ALA A 21 1.91 -6.57 13.24
N ILE A 22 1.42 -5.34 13.00
CA ILE A 22 1.92 -4.47 11.94
C ILE A 22 3.18 -3.70 12.33
N GLU A 23 3.58 -3.75 13.60
CA GLU A 23 4.70 -2.96 14.12
C GLU A 23 6.07 -3.48 13.65
N LYS A 24 6.30 -4.78 13.69
CA LYS A 24 7.56 -5.45 13.31
C LYS A 24 7.37 -6.96 13.15
N SER A 25 8.44 -7.66 12.78
CA SER A 25 8.46 -9.11 12.57
C SER A 25 7.57 -9.58 11.41
N THR A 26 7.24 -8.66 10.51
CA THR A 26 6.58 -8.93 9.24
C THR A 26 7.34 -8.20 8.12
N ASN A 27 7.37 -8.81 6.93
CA ASN A 27 8.02 -8.18 5.78
C ASN A 27 7.07 -7.16 5.13
N SER A 28 7.61 -6.02 4.71
CA SER A 28 6.88 -5.10 3.85
C SER A 28 6.90 -5.61 2.41
N ASP A 29 5.77 -6.13 1.96
CA ASP A 29 5.61 -6.63 0.59
C ASP A 29 5.36 -5.50 -0.42
N VAL A 30 4.87 -4.38 0.05
CA VAL A 30 4.65 -3.14 -0.70
C VAL A 30 5.46 -2.03 -0.04
N ILE A 31 6.24 -1.31 -0.83
CA ILE A 31 6.98 -0.12 -0.40
C ILE A 31 6.75 0.95 -1.46
N ILE A 32 6.03 2.00 -1.10
CA ILE A 32 5.73 3.12 -1.99
C ILE A 32 6.09 4.42 -1.30
N LEU A 33 6.80 5.28 -2.02
CA LEU A 33 7.06 6.65 -1.61
C LEU A 33 5.97 7.54 -2.21
N CYS A 34 5.22 8.21 -1.35
CA CYS A 34 4.21 9.19 -1.72
C CYS A 34 4.80 10.58 -1.47
N ASN A 35 5.05 11.31 -2.54
CA ASN A 35 5.56 12.68 -2.47
C ASN A 35 4.43 13.64 -2.83
N ILE A 36 4.09 14.53 -1.91
CA ILE A 36 3.00 15.49 -2.04
C ILE A 36 3.59 16.90 -2.14
N ASN A 37 3.31 17.58 -3.23
CA ASN A 37 3.58 19.02 -3.33
C ASN A 37 2.52 19.78 -2.51
N ARG A 38 2.93 20.45 -1.45
CA ARG A 38 2.02 21.14 -0.53
C ARG A 38 1.35 22.38 -1.14
N ASP A 39 1.98 22.96 -2.17
CA ASP A 39 1.46 24.16 -2.83
C ASP A 39 0.42 23.82 -3.90
N THR A 40 0.65 22.74 -4.65
CA THR A 40 -0.20 22.36 -5.79
C THR A 40 -1.14 21.19 -5.50
N GLY A 41 -0.88 20.42 -4.43
CA GLY A 41 -1.57 19.17 -4.15
C GLY A 41 -1.20 18.01 -5.12
N GLU A 42 -0.18 18.19 -5.96
CA GLU A 42 0.29 17.12 -6.85
C GLU A 42 0.87 15.97 -6.03
N ILE A 43 0.46 14.75 -6.36
CA ILE A 43 0.93 13.52 -5.71
C ILE A 43 1.73 12.69 -6.71
N LYS A 44 2.96 12.32 -6.33
CA LYS A 44 3.82 11.39 -7.07
C LYS A 44 4.02 10.12 -6.27
N LEU A 45 3.80 8.97 -6.90
CA LEU A 45 3.99 7.65 -6.31
C LEU A 45 5.20 6.96 -6.95
N VAL A 46 6.14 6.53 -6.11
CA VAL A 46 7.33 5.78 -6.55
C VAL A 46 7.39 4.47 -5.79
N SER A 47 7.35 3.35 -6.50
CA SER A 47 7.50 2.02 -5.90
C SER A 47 8.96 1.65 -5.72
N VAL A 48 9.31 1.16 -4.54
CA VAL A 48 10.61 0.54 -4.26
C VAL A 48 10.42 -0.97 -4.23
N TYR A 49 11.21 -1.70 -5.05
CA TYR A 49 11.13 -3.16 -5.07
C TYR A 49 11.59 -3.73 -3.72
N ARG A 50 10.75 -4.56 -3.10
CA ARG A 50 11.02 -5.17 -1.79
C ARG A 50 12.32 -5.98 -1.73
N ASP A 51 12.75 -6.51 -2.87
CA ASP A 51 13.97 -7.32 -3.01
C ASP A 51 15.22 -6.50 -3.36
N SER A 52 15.12 -5.15 -3.43
CA SER A 52 16.28 -4.27 -3.62
C SER A 52 17.30 -4.52 -2.54
N TYR A 53 18.55 -4.77 -2.94
CA TYR A 53 19.68 -5.05 -2.03
C TYR A 53 20.29 -3.74 -1.54
N LEU A 54 19.95 -3.35 -0.32
CA LEU A 54 20.27 -2.05 0.26
C LEU A 54 20.85 -2.19 1.69
N ASN A 55 21.52 -1.13 2.16
CA ASN A 55 21.99 -1.03 3.52
C ASN A 55 20.82 -0.77 4.48
N ILE A 56 20.46 -1.75 5.30
CA ILE A 56 19.27 -1.68 6.17
C ILE A 56 19.53 -1.10 7.56
N ASN A 57 20.79 -0.82 7.95
CA ASN A 57 21.10 -0.26 9.27
C ASN A 57 22.44 0.49 9.28
N ASP A 58 22.76 1.15 10.41
CA ASP A 58 23.99 1.93 10.61
C ASP A 58 25.25 1.08 10.69
N LYS A 59 25.10 -0.24 10.88
CA LYS A 59 26.22 -1.20 10.95
C LYS A 59 26.70 -1.65 9.57
N GLY A 60 26.12 -1.15 8.49
CA GLY A 60 26.47 -1.52 7.13
C GLY A 60 25.96 -2.91 6.72
N SER A 61 24.84 -3.36 7.26
CA SER A 61 24.25 -4.64 6.89
C SER A 61 23.44 -4.50 5.59
N TYR A 62 23.87 -5.18 4.54
CA TYR A 62 23.20 -5.18 3.25
C TYR A 62 22.33 -6.42 3.09
N THR A 63 21.07 -6.22 2.76
CA THR A 63 20.10 -7.29 2.43
C THR A 63 18.91 -6.70 1.66
N LYS A 64 17.88 -7.50 1.42
CA LYS A 64 16.62 -7.02 0.83
C LYS A 64 16.00 -5.93 1.70
N ILE A 65 15.56 -4.82 1.10
CA ILE A 65 15.02 -3.67 1.84
C ILE A 65 13.81 -4.01 2.72
N ASN A 66 12.99 -5.00 2.34
CA ASN A 66 11.87 -5.45 3.15
C ASN A 66 12.29 -6.02 4.53
N GLN A 67 13.54 -6.47 4.67
CA GLN A 67 14.09 -6.91 5.95
C GLN A 67 14.30 -5.76 6.95
N ALA A 68 14.46 -4.52 6.48
CA ALA A 68 14.54 -3.37 7.37
C ALA A 68 13.25 -3.24 8.20
N TYR A 69 12.10 -3.44 7.57
CA TYR A 69 10.81 -3.45 8.26
C TYR A 69 10.69 -4.63 9.24
N PHE A 70 11.10 -5.82 8.83
CA PHE A 70 11.05 -7.02 9.68
C PHE A 70 11.86 -6.84 10.97
N VAL A 71 13.04 -6.24 10.89
CA VAL A 71 13.97 -6.10 12.02
C VAL A 71 13.57 -4.97 12.96
N GLY A 72 13.22 -3.80 12.44
CA GLY A 72 13.00 -2.59 13.25
C GLY A 72 11.74 -1.81 12.92
N GLY A 73 10.82 -2.42 12.18
CA GLY A 73 9.53 -1.80 11.83
C GLY A 73 9.67 -0.64 10.84
N PRO A 74 8.61 0.20 10.77
CA PRO A 74 8.55 1.28 9.79
C PRO A 74 9.66 2.32 9.96
N LYS A 75 10.07 2.62 11.19
CA LYS A 75 11.14 3.61 11.47
C LYS A 75 12.45 3.18 10.83
N GLN A 76 12.89 1.94 11.06
CA GLN A 76 14.12 1.43 10.45
C GLN A 76 14.02 1.33 8.93
N ALA A 77 12.85 0.98 8.40
CA ALA A 77 12.61 0.98 6.96
C ALA A 77 12.74 2.38 6.35
N VAL A 78 12.18 3.41 6.98
CA VAL A 78 12.32 4.82 6.59
C VAL A 78 13.77 5.27 6.63
N GLU A 79 14.50 4.99 7.72
CA GLU A 79 15.93 5.31 7.86
C GLU A 79 16.77 4.65 6.74
N ALA A 80 16.49 3.37 6.44
CA ALA A 80 17.16 2.67 5.36
C ALA A 80 16.85 3.29 3.98
N LEU A 81 15.61 3.66 3.71
CA LEU A 81 15.23 4.34 2.45
C LEU A 81 15.91 5.71 2.34
N ASN A 82 15.88 6.51 3.40
CA ASN A 82 16.55 7.83 3.42
C ASN A 82 18.04 7.69 3.14
N ARG A 83 18.72 6.75 3.79
CA ARG A 83 20.17 6.51 3.64
C ARG A 83 20.55 6.09 2.23
N ASN A 84 19.80 5.18 1.61
CA ASN A 84 20.19 4.60 0.32
C ASN A 84 19.74 5.41 -0.90
N LEU A 85 18.69 6.21 -0.74
CA LEU A 85 18.07 6.96 -1.85
C LEU A 85 18.29 8.47 -1.73
N ASP A 86 19.04 8.91 -0.71
CA ASP A 86 19.29 10.33 -0.40
C ASP A 86 17.98 11.14 -0.31
N LEU A 87 17.00 10.60 0.43
CA LEU A 87 15.68 11.17 0.62
C LEU A 87 15.52 11.75 2.02
N GLN A 88 14.49 12.57 2.18
CA GLN A 88 14.00 13.08 3.45
C GLN A 88 12.54 12.66 3.65
N ILE A 89 12.33 11.37 3.86
CA ILE A 89 11.02 10.83 4.21
C ILE A 89 10.73 11.25 5.65
N GLN A 90 9.62 11.96 5.85
CA GLN A 90 9.25 12.57 7.13
C GLN A 90 8.33 11.65 7.92
N ASP A 91 7.41 10.99 7.22
CA ASP A 91 6.37 10.20 7.83
C ASP A 91 6.20 8.84 7.17
N TYR A 92 5.47 7.97 7.86
CA TYR A 92 5.11 6.67 7.34
C TYR A 92 3.65 6.31 7.63
N MET A 93 3.11 5.44 6.80
CA MET A 93 1.84 4.75 7.00
C MET A 93 2.01 3.26 6.66
N THR A 94 1.58 2.39 7.56
CA THR A 94 1.58 0.94 7.35
C THR A 94 0.17 0.40 7.33
N PHE A 95 -0.15 -0.34 6.29
CA PHE A 95 -1.44 -1.00 6.07
C PHE A 95 -1.26 -2.51 6.05
N ASN A 96 -2.17 -3.23 6.68
CA ASN A 96 -2.41 -4.63 6.37
C ASN A 96 -3.50 -4.77 5.28
N TRP A 97 -3.67 -5.97 4.76
CA TRP A 97 -4.65 -6.22 3.70
C TRP A 97 -6.09 -5.92 4.11
N LYS A 98 -6.43 -6.13 5.38
CA LYS A 98 -7.75 -5.82 5.92
C LYS A 98 -8.05 -4.33 5.88
N ALA A 99 -7.11 -3.50 6.32
CA ALA A 99 -7.26 -2.04 6.31
C ALA A 99 -7.44 -1.51 4.88
N VAL A 100 -6.67 -2.05 3.91
CA VAL A 100 -6.81 -1.68 2.49
C VAL A 100 -8.18 -2.10 1.94
N ALA A 101 -8.64 -3.33 2.22
CA ALA A 101 -9.94 -3.81 1.78
C ALA A 101 -11.06 -2.92 2.33
N ASN A 102 -11.06 -2.64 3.63
CA ASN A 102 -12.06 -1.79 4.27
C ASN A 102 -12.05 -0.36 3.71
N ALA A 103 -10.87 0.22 3.44
CA ALA A 103 -10.76 1.54 2.83
C ALA A 103 -11.42 1.59 1.44
N ILE A 104 -11.14 0.59 0.61
CA ILE A 104 -11.70 0.50 -0.74
C ILE A 104 -13.23 0.29 -0.70
N ASP A 105 -13.73 -0.51 0.24
CA ASP A 105 -15.16 -0.72 0.41
C ASP A 105 -15.88 0.57 0.81
N VAL A 106 -15.31 1.34 1.75
CA VAL A 106 -15.87 2.66 2.13
C VAL A 106 -15.89 3.63 0.96
N LEU A 107 -14.86 3.57 0.08
CA LEU A 107 -14.80 4.37 -1.16
C LEU A 107 -15.75 3.85 -2.26
N GLY A 108 -16.49 2.77 -2.02
CA GLY A 108 -17.41 2.17 -2.96
C GLY A 108 -16.72 1.37 -4.06
N GLY A 109 -15.64 0.65 -3.76
CA GLY A 109 -14.93 -0.23 -4.68
C GLY A 109 -14.09 0.50 -5.74
N VAL A 110 -13.49 -0.25 -6.68
CA VAL A 110 -12.70 0.30 -7.79
C VAL A 110 -13.01 -0.42 -9.11
N ASP A 111 -12.96 0.32 -10.22
CA ASP A 111 -13.22 -0.24 -11.55
C ASP A 111 -11.91 -0.68 -12.19
N ILE A 112 -11.79 -1.97 -12.49
CA ILE A 112 -10.60 -2.56 -13.10
C ILE A 112 -10.98 -3.47 -14.25
N GLU A 113 -10.31 -3.31 -15.38
CA GLU A 113 -10.39 -4.22 -16.49
C GLU A 113 -9.40 -5.37 -16.30
N LEU A 114 -9.91 -6.59 -16.14
CA LEU A 114 -9.12 -7.80 -15.95
C LEU A 114 -8.78 -8.47 -17.28
N SER A 115 -7.53 -8.77 -17.51
CA SER A 115 -7.12 -9.67 -18.59
C SER A 115 -7.61 -11.10 -18.33
N LYS A 116 -7.62 -11.95 -19.36
CA LYS A 116 -7.98 -13.37 -19.21
C LYS A 116 -7.05 -14.10 -18.25
N ALA A 117 -5.76 -13.76 -18.24
CA ALA A 117 -4.78 -14.36 -17.35
C ALA A 117 -5.03 -13.97 -15.89
N GLU A 118 -5.32 -12.70 -15.63
CA GLU A 118 -5.68 -12.21 -14.29
C GLU A 118 -6.96 -12.87 -13.78
N PHE A 119 -7.99 -12.96 -14.63
CA PHE A 119 -9.24 -13.62 -14.27
C PHE A 119 -9.05 -15.10 -13.93
N TYR A 120 -8.15 -15.80 -14.62
CA TYR A 120 -7.88 -17.22 -14.36
C TYR A 120 -7.40 -17.48 -12.94
N TYR A 121 -6.59 -16.56 -12.37
CA TYR A 121 -6.01 -16.73 -11.04
C TYR A 121 -6.73 -15.98 -9.92
N ILE A 122 -7.44 -14.87 -10.22
CA ILE A 122 -7.90 -13.93 -9.19
C ILE A 122 -8.85 -14.57 -8.18
N ASN A 123 -9.69 -15.52 -8.59
CA ASN A 123 -10.66 -16.15 -7.70
C ASN A 123 -10.01 -16.95 -6.57
N SER A 124 -8.86 -17.59 -6.83
CA SER A 124 -8.10 -18.26 -5.77
C SER A 124 -7.52 -17.23 -4.77
N TYR A 125 -7.03 -16.09 -5.26
CA TYR A 125 -6.54 -15.02 -4.42
C TYR A 125 -7.65 -14.31 -3.63
N ILE A 126 -8.87 -14.23 -4.17
CA ILE A 126 -10.04 -13.75 -3.43
C ILE A 126 -10.32 -14.67 -2.24
N THR A 127 -10.35 -15.99 -2.44
CA THR A 127 -10.53 -16.96 -1.35
C THR A 127 -9.46 -16.80 -0.27
N GLU A 128 -8.18 -16.75 -0.65
CA GLU A 128 -7.06 -16.54 0.29
C GLU A 128 -7.17 -15.20 1.02
N THR A 129 -7.65 -14.15 0.35
CA THR A 129 -7.79 -12.82 0.94
C THR A 129 -8.97 -12.77 1.92
N VAL A 130 -10.10 -13.41 1.62
CA VAL A 130 -11.21 -13.59 2.57
C VAL A 130 -10.72 -14.29 3.84
N GLU A 131 -9.98 -15.41 3.69
CA GLU A 131 -9.44 -16.16 4.83
C GLU A 131 -8.45 -15.34 5.66
N SER A 132 -7.57 -14.55 5.00
CA SER A 132 -6.55 -13.78 5.71
C SER A 132 -7.06 -12.51 6.37
N THR A 133 -8.09 -11.87 5.81
CA THR A 133 -8.63 -10.61 6.32
C THR A 133 -9.86 -10.77 7.21
N GLY A 134 -10.59 -11.88 7.05
CA GLY A 134 -11.90 -12.08 7.66
C GLY A 134 -13.02 -11.21 7.08
N VAL A 135 -12.74 -10.50 5.97
CA VAL A 135 -13.72 -9.68 5.24
C VAL A 135 -14.36 -10.53 4.16
N GLY A 136 -15.69 -10.55 4.11
CA GLY A 136 -16.45 -11.34 3.13
C GLY A 136 -16.37 -10.75 1.72
N SER A 137 -16.36 -11.62 0.71
CA SER A 137 -16.45 -11.24 -0.70
C SER A 137 -16.93 -12.43 -1.55
N HIS A 138 -17.04 -12.24 -2.86
CA HIS A 138 -17.50 -13.24 -3.81
C HIS A 138 -16.57 -13.34 -5.01
N HIS A 139 -16.59 -14.51 -5.68
CA HIS A 139 -15.82 -14.73 -6.89
C HIS A 139 -16.34 -13.91 -8.08
N LEU A 140 -15.43 -13.45 -8.92
CA LEU A 140 -15.73 -12.80 -10.19
C LEU A 140 -16.17 -13.82 -11.24
N LYS A 141 -17.01 -13.40 -12.19
CA LYS A 141 -17.65 -14.29 -13.17
C LYS A 141 -17.03 -14.22 -14.56
N LYS A 142 -16.25 -13.16 -14.88
CA LYS A 142 -15.68 -12.95 -16.22
C LYS A 142 -14.44 -12.07 -16.19
N ALA A 143 -13.62 -12.18 -17.22
CA ALA A 143 -12.59 -11.19 -17.55
C ALA A 143 -13.23 -9.90 -18.13
N GLY A 144 -12.42 -8.88 -18.37
CA GLY A 144 -12.84 -7.57 -18.87
C GLY A 144 -13.22 -6.61 -17.74
N PRO A 145 -14.12 -5.64 -18.00
CA PRO A 145 -14.52 -4.66 -17.01
C PRO A 145 -15.21 -5.29 -15.81
N ASN A 146 -14.72 -5.00 -14.62
CA ASN A 146 -15.28 -5.42 -13.34
C ASN A 146 -15.25 -4.25 -12.35
N HIS A 147 -16.27 -4.16 -11.52
CA HIS A 147 -16.28 -3.33 -10.33
C HIS A 147 -15.86 -4.21 -9.15
N LEU A 148 -14.71 -3.94 -8.58
CA LEU A 148 -14.10 -4.74 -7.53
C LEU A 148 -14.42 -4.16 -6.15
N ASP A 149 -14.87 -5.00 -5.21
CA ASP A 149 -14.88 -4.67 -3.80
C ASP A 149 -13.47 -4.66 -3.21
N GLY A 150 -13.32 -4.29 -1.94
CA GLY A 150 -12.03 -4.15 -1.31
C GLY A 150 -11.21 -5.45 -1.28
N VAL A 151 -11.84 -6.58 -1.00
CA VAL A 151 -11.17 -7.89 -0.99
C VAL A 151 -10.71 -8.28 -2.40
N GLN A 152 -11.54 -8.05 -3.42
CA GLN A 152 -11.22 -8.33 -4.81
C GLN A 152 -10.08 -7.43 -5.32
N ALA A 153 -10.06 -6.16 -4.93
CA ALA A 153 -8.99 -5.22 -5.27
C ALA A 153 -7.66 -5.60 -4.61
N VAL A 154 -7.69 -6.02 -3.33
CA VAL A 154 -6.51 -6.57 -2.65
C VAL A 154 -6.04 -7.87 -3.31
N ALA A 155 -6.96 -8.78 -3.65
CA ALA A 155 -6.63 -10.01 -4.38
C ALA A 155 -5.95 -9.72 -5.73
N TYR A 156 -6.44 -8.72 -6.47
CA TYR A 156 -5.82 -8.25 -7.71
C TYR A 156 -4.39 -7.74 -7.49
N ALA A 157 -4.16 -6.92 -6.47
CA ALA A 157 -2.83 -6.41 -6.12
C ALA A 157 -1.86 -7.50 -5.65
N ARG A 158 -2.36 -8.66 -5.18
CA ARG A 158 -1.59 -9.81 -4.70
C ARG A 158 -1.23 -10.82 -5.79
N LEU A 159 -1.81 -10.74 -6.98
CA LEU A 159 -1.54 -11.68 -8.09
C LEU A 159 -0.04 -11.81 -8.38
N ARG A 160 0.48 -13.06 -8.42
CA ARG A 160 1.91 -13.37 -8.65
C ARG A 160 2.14 -14.48 -9.68
N LYS A 161 1.18 -15.39 -9.87
CA LYS A 161 1.43 -16.67 -10.57
C LYS A 161 1.55 -16.56 -12.08
N MET A 162 1.33 -15.41 -12.67
CA MET A 162 1.22 -15.26 -14.13
C MET A 162 2.26 -14.34 -14.75
N ASP A 163 3.03 -13.60 -13.94
CA ASP A 163 3.95 -12.59 -14.43
C ASP A 163 5.04 -12.19 -13.41
N THR A 164 5.79 -11.14 -13.72
CA THR A 164 6.94 -10.68 -12.96
C THR A 164 6.53 -9.86 -11.72
N ASP A 165 7.48 -9.66 -10.83
CA ASP A 165 7.36 -8.76 -9.67
C ASP A 165 7.07 -7.30 -10.11
N TYR A 166 7.54 -6.92 -11.31
CA TYR A 166 7.21 -5.63 -11.92
C TYR A 166 5.71 -5.48 -12.17
N ALA A 167 5.07 -6.45 -12.81
CA ALA A 167 3.64 -6.41 -13.10
C ALA A 167 2.79 -6.40 -11.83
N ARG A 168 3.24 -7.10 -10.76
CA ARG A 168 2.59 -7.01 -9.45
C ARG A 168 2.66 -5.60 -8.88
N THR A 169 3.83 -4.96 -8.94
CA THR A 169 4.01 -3.58 -8.46
C THR A 169 3.13 -2.59 -9.23
N GLU A 170 2.96 -2.80 -10.53
CA GLU A 170 2.03 -2.03 -11.38
C GLU A 170 0.58 -2.17 -10.91
N ARG A 171 0.12 -3.39 -10.62
CA ARG A 171 -1.23 -3.62 -10.08
C ARG A 171 -1.44 -2.96 -8.72
N GLN A 172 -0.44 -3.01 -7.84
CA GLN A 172 -0.50 -2.34 -6.54
C GLN A 172 -0.64 -0.83 -6.69
N ARG A 173 0.18 -0.21 -7.56
CA ARG A 173 0.06 1.23 -7.86
C ARG A 173 -1.31 1.57 -8.43
N LYS A 174 -1.80 0.80 -9.39
CA LYS A 174 -3.11 1.01 -10.02
C LYS A 174 -4.24 1.04 -9.00
N VAL A 175 -4.26 0.09 -8.06
CA VAL A 175 -5.27 0.07 -6.98
C VAL A 175 -5.17 1.33 -6.12
N ILE A 176 -3.96 1.73 -5.74
CA ILE A 176 -3.73 2.93 -4.92
C ILE A 176 -4.15 4.20 -5.67
N GLU A 177 -3.75 4.36 -6.93
CA GLU A 177 -4.12 5.51 -7.77
C GLU A 177 -5.64 5.65 -7.92
N LEU A 178 -6.34 4.55 -8.23
CA LEU A 178 -7.80 4.54 -8.33
C LEU A 178 -8.48 4.89 -7.00
N SER A 179 -7.92 4.40 -5.87
CA SER A 179 -8.43 4.72 -4.54
C SER A 179 -8.23 6.20 -4.19
N PHE A 180 -7.05 6.77 -4.49
CA PHE A 180 -6.80 8.20 -4.31
C PHE A 180 -7.69 9.07 -5.20
N ASP A 181 -7.93 8.68 -6.45
CA ASP A 181 -8.80 9.42 -7.35
C ASP A 181 -10.25 9.45 -6.87
N LYS A 182 -10.70 8.36 -6.24
CA LYS A 182 -12.01 8.34 -5.58
C LYS A 182 -12.02 9.22 -4.33
N LEU A 183 -10.99 9.12 -3.49
CA LEU A 183 -10.88 9.91 -2.28
C LEU A 183 -10.87 11.43 -2.57
N LYS A 184 -10.14 11.87 -3.60
CA LYS A 184 -10.11 13.27 -4.03
C LYS A 184 -11.48 13.81 -4.50
N LYS A 185 -12.36 12.94 -4.99
CA LYS A 185 -13.71 13.28 -5.47
C LYS A 185 -14.79 13.04 -4.43
N ALA A 186 -14.43 12.40 -3.31
CA ALA A 186 -15.36 12.06 -2.24
C ALA A 186 -15.81 13.32 -1.48
N ASP A 187 -17.03 13.29 -1.00
CA ASP A 187 -17.51 14.31 -0.07
C ASP A 187 -16.90 14.15 1.34
N PHE A 188 -17.08 15.16 2.16
CA PHE A 188 -16.54 15.17 3.53
C PHE A 188 -17.03 13.98 4.37
N ALA A 189 -18.26 13.53 4.18
CA ALA A 189 -18.83 12.42 4.94
C ALA A 189 -18.12 11.10 4.61
N VAL A 190 -17.82 10.84 3.33
CA VAL A 190 -17.06 9.67 2.89
C VAL A 190 -15.62 9.73 3.40
N VAL A 191 -14.96 10.89 3.30
CA VAL A 191 -13.59 11.08 3.82
C VAL A 191 -13.55 10.80 5.33
N ASN A 192 -14.49 11.35 6.08
CA ASN A 192 -14.58 11.12 7.54
C ASN A 192 -14.80 9.63 7.84
N ASN A 193 -15.67 8.94 7.11
CA ASN A 193 -15.91 7.51 7.29
C ASN A 193 -14.64 6.67 6.97
N VAL A 194 -13.89 7.02 5.92
CA VAL A 194 -12.58 6.38 5.64
C VAL A 194 -11.65 6.57 6.84
N MET A 195 -11.57 7.77 7.39
CA MET A 195 -10.74 8.07 8.56
C MET A 195 -11.16 7.21 9.77
N GLU A 196 -12.43 7.18 10.10
CA GLU A 196 -12.96 6.41 11.25
C GLU A 196 -12.74 4.90 11.11
N VAL A 197 -12.89 4.35 9.90
CA VAL A 197 -12.75 2.90 9.66
C VAL A 197 -11.28 2.49 9.53
N VAL A 198 -10.44 3.29 8.87
CA VAL A 198 -9.08 2.89 8.49
C VAL A 198 -8.04 3.26 9.56
N PHE A 199 -8.14 4.45 10.17
CA PHE A 199 -7.14 4.92 11.14
C PHE A 199 -6.87 3.95 12.30
N PRO A 200 -7.89 3.30 12.90
CA PRO A 200 -7.65 2.31 13.95
C PRO A 200 -6.93 1.04 13.48
N GLN A 201 -6.81 0.84 12.18
CA GLN A 201 -6.25 -0.37 11.56
C GLN A 201 -4.86 -0.16 10.94
N ILE A 202 -4.33 1.06 11.01
CA ILE A 202 -3.01 1.40 10.43
C ILE A 202 -2.02 1.80 11.53
N LEU A 203 -0.74 1.65 11.22
CA LEU A 203 0.34 2.21 12.02
C LEU A 203 0.92 3.41 11.26
N THR A 204 0.90 4.58 11.89
CA THR A 204 1.38 5.82 11.26
C THR A 204 2.12 6.71 12.25
N SER A 205 3.06 7.49 11.75
CA SER A 205 3.68 8.61 12.48
C SER A 205 2.89 9.92 12.32
N ILE A 206 1.96 9.99 11.36
CA ILE A 206 1.20 11.19 11.06
C ILE A 206 0.23 11.48 12.20
N THR A 207 0.22 12.71 12.68
CA THR A 207 -0.70 13.18 13.71
C THR A 207 -1.80 14.05 13.09
N LEU A 208 -2.88 14.26 13.84
CA LEU A 208 -3.97 15.15 13.40
C LEU A 208 -3.50 16.60 13.17
N ASN A 209 -2.37 17.00 13.76
CA ASN A 209 -1.80 18.34 13.58
C ASN A 209 -0.99 18.46 12.26
N ASP A 210 -0.67 17.37 11.61
CA ASP A 210 0.08 17.32 10.34
C ASP A 210 -0.85 17.39 9.13
N MET A 211 -2.16 17.21 9.35
CA MET A 211 -3.23 17.22 8.34
C MET A 211 -3.85 18.60 8.25
#